data_2d4d0a11d44ce5e3b4e9f00a6225fc80
#
_entry.id   2d4d0a11d44ce5e3b4e9f00a6225fc80
#
_cell.length_a   1.000
_cell.length_b   1.000
_cell.length_c   1.000
_cell.angle_alpha   90.00
_cell.angle_beta   90.00
_cell.angle_gamma   90.00
#
_symmetry.space_group_name_H-M   'P 1'
#
loop_
_entity.id
_entity.type
_entity.pdbx_description
1 polymer ?
#
loop_
_entity_poly.entity_id
_entity_poly.type
_entity_poly.pdbx_seq_one_letter_code
_entity_poly.pdbx_strand_id
1 'polypeptide(L)'
;MPSYLQIENISKSYGPKVLFEHIGFNINEGDKIALIAPNGTGKTSLLRILAGTDSSDSGGKIIFLKDIRIAFLEQEYAYDPEATVWEQIISDSRKWTKDLDLEHVAEYELRIRQLLTSFGMSDWDRQMKTLSGGEIKRTAIVVMLASE
;
A
#
# COMPACT_ATOMS: atom_id res chain seq x y z
N MET A 1 2.81 4.97 -23.81
CA MET A 1 3.26 4.69 -22.44
C MET A 1 2.70 3.34 -22.04
N PRO A 2 3.47 2.49 -21.37
CA PRO A 2 2.94 1.21 -20.95
C PRO A 2 1.83 1.42 -19.90
N SER A 3 0.74 0.65 -20.03
CA SER A 3 -0.32 0.64 -19.04
C SER A 3 0.04 -0.35 -17.94
N TYR A 4 0.15 0.12 -16.71
CA TYR A 4 0.44 -0.73 -15.55
C TYR A 4 -0.77 -1.55 -15.12
N LEU A 5 -1.96 -1.00 -15.31
CA LEU A 5 -3.22 -1.59 -14.88
C LEU A 5 -4.33 -1.21 -15.84
N GLN A 6 -5.12 -2.19 -16.25
CA GLN A 6 -6.34 -1.99 -17.03
C GLN A 6 -7.51 -2.63 -16.29
N ILE A 7 -8.54 -1.84 -16.07
CA ILE A 7 -9.76 -2.26 -15.39
C ILE A 7 -10.89 -2.17 -16.38
N GLU A 8 -11.62 -3.25 -16.54
CA GLU A 8 -12.73 -3.34 -17.46
C GLU A 8 -13.97 -3.88 -16.74
N ASN A 9 -15.00 -3.03 -16.70
CA ASN A 9 -16.35 -3.43 -16.30
C ASN A 9 -16.44 -4.11 -14.92
N ILE A 10 -15.70 -3.60 -13.92
CA ILE A 10 -15.79 -4.15 -12.56
C ILE A 10 -16.96 -3.54 -11.79
N SER A 11 -17.59 -4.37 -10.97
CA SER A 11 -18.67 -3.98 -10.06
C SER A 11 -18.41 -4.56 -8.68
N LYS A 12 -18.98 -3.94 -7.66
CA LYS A 12 -18.90 -4.44 -6.27
C LYS A 12 -20.18 -4.13 -5.53
N SER A 13 -20.71 -5.16 -4.87
CA SER A 13 -21.86 -5.05 -3.97
C SER A 13 -21.62 -5.82 -2.68
N TYR A 14 -22.30 -5.43 -1.62
CA TYR A 14 -22.39 -6.18 -0.38
C TYR A 14 -23.87 -6.42 -0.05
N GLY A 15 -24.32 -7.65 -0.28
CA GLY A 15 -25.75 -7.99 -0.20
C GLY A 15 -26.57 -7.10 -1.15
N PRO A 16 -27.62 -6.44 -0.67
CA PRO A 16 -28.47 -5.59 -1.51
C PRO A 16 -27.86 -4.21 -1.81
N LYS A 17 -26.74 -3.86 -1.17
CA LYS A 17 -26.09 -2.55 -1.35
C LYS A 17 -25.06 -2.62 -2.46
N VAL A 18 -25.36 -1.95 -3.57
CA VAL A 18 -24.39 -1.71 -4.65
C VAL A 18 -23.46 -0.58 -4.24
N LEU A 19 -22.16 -0.79 -4.32
CA LEU A 19 -21.14 0.24 -4.06
C LEU A 19 -20.77 0.98 -5.35
N PHE A 20 -20.49 0.22 -6.42
CA PHE A 20 -20.21 0.75 -7.75
C PHE A 20 -20.49 -0.32 -8.81
N GLU A 21 -20.76 0.12 -10.02
CA GLU A 21 -21.05 -0.72 -11.17
C GLU A 21 -20.32 -0.25 -12.42
N HIS A 22 -19.91 -1.20 -13.24
CA HIS A 22 -19.35 -0.97 -14.57
C HIS A 22 -18.18 0.02 -14.62
N ILE A 23 -17.32 0.01 -13.60
CA ILE A 23 -16.13 0.87 -13.56
C ILE A 23 -15.07 0.32 -14.51
N GLY A 24 -14.52 1.21 -15.33
CA GLY A 24 -13.39 0.91 -16.20
C GLY A 24 -12.46 2.12 -16.30
N PHE A 25 -11.17 1.90 -16.14
CA PHE A 25 -10.11 2.90 -16.36
C PHE A 25 -8.75 2.21 -16.48
N ASN A 26 -7.76 2.98 -16.92
CA ASN A 26 -6.37 2.52 -17.02
C ASN A 26 -5.48 3.37 -16.12
N ILE A 27 -4.40 2.77 -15.62
CA ILE A 27 -3.31 3.44 -14.93
C ILE A 27 -2.05 3.22 -15.75
N ASN A 28 -1.42 4.30 -16.18
CA ASN A 28 -0.22 4.27 -17.00
C ASN A 28 1.00 4.71 -16.18
N GLU A 29 2.17 4.49 -16.73
CA GLU A 29 3.43 4.96 -16.13
C GLU A 29 3.38 6.47 -15.88
N GLY A 30 3.73 6.87 -14.65
CA GLY A 30 3.76 8.28 -14.23
C GLY A 30 2.41 8.87 -13.83
N ASP A 31 1.30 8.13 -13.98
CA ASP A 31 -0.02 8.63 -13.57
C ASP A 31 -0.09 8.88 -12.06
N LYS A 32 -0.75 9.98 -11.69
CA LYS A 32 -1.13 10.30 -10.31
C LYS A 32 -2.64 10.46 -10.27
N ILE A 33 -3.32 9.45 -9.73
CA ILE A 33 -4.78 9.36 -9.77
C ILE A 33 -5.35 9.59 -8.37
N ALA A 34 -6.34 10.48 -8.27
CA ALA A 34 -7.14 10.70 -7.08
C ALA A 34 -8.55 10.15 -7.26
N LEU A 35 -8.99 9.32 -6.33
CA LEU A 35 -10.34 8.79 -6.28
C LEU A 35 -11.20 9.63 -5.34
N ILE A 36 -12.14 10.37 -5.92
CA ILE A 36 -13.01 11.30 -5.19
C ILE A 36 -14.45 10.80 -5.25
N ALA A 37 -15.03 10.52 -4.10
CA ALA A 37 -16.43 10.13 -3.97
C ALA A 37 -16.89 10.33 -2.50
N PRO A 38 -18.21 10.44 -2.22
CA PRO A 38 -18.73 10.47 -0.86
C PRO A 38 -18.31 9.24 -0.03
N ASN A 39 -18.33 9.34 1.29
CA ASN A 39 -18.09 8.21 2.16
C ASN A 39 -19.14 7.11 1.97
N GLY A 40 -18.72 5.85 2.07
CA GLY A 40 -19.59 4.70 1.91
C GLY A 40 -19.92 4.31 0.47
N THR A 41 -19.25 4.90 -0.53
CA THR A 41 -19.44 4.59 -1.96
C THR A 41 -18.48 3.54 -2.49
N GLY A 42 -17.63 2.93 -1.65
CA GLY A 42 -16.77 1.82 -2.04
C GLY A 42 -15.34 2.20 -2.46
N LYS A 43 -14.85 3.41 -2.16
CA LYS A 43 -13.45 3.80 -2.46
C LYS A 43 -12.43 2.81 -1.92
N THR A 44 -12.53 2.49 -0.64
CA THR A 44 -11.63 1.52 0.01
C THR A 44 -11.78 0.12 -0.58
N SER A 45 -13.01 -0.30 -0.90
CA SER A 45 -13.27 -1.59 -1.55
C SER A 45 -12.63 -1.65 -2.95
N LEU A 46 -12.71 -0.57 -3.73
CA LEU A 46 -12.02 -0.50 -5.02
C LEU A 46 -10.51 -0.64 -4.85
N LEU A 47 -9.91 0.11 -3.94
CA LEU A 47 -8.46 0.03 -3.68
C LEU A 47 -8.03 -1.36 -3.20
N ARG A 48 -8.81 -2.02 -2.35
CA ARG A 48 -8.56 -3.40 -1.90
C ARG A 48 -8.65 -4.41 -3.05
N ILE A 49 -9.60 -4.23 -3.96
CA ILE A 49 -9.70 -5.06 -5.17
C ILE A 49 -8.44 -4.88 -6.02
N LEU A 50 -7.97 -3.65 -6.22
CA LEU A 50 -6.74 -3.37 -6.97
C LEU A 50 -5.49 -3.92 -6.29
N ALA A 51 -5.47 -3.92 -4.96
CA ALA A 51 -4.39 -4.51 -4.16
C ALA A 51 -4.43 -6.05 -4.09
N GLY A 52 -5.50 -6.68 -4.61
CA GLY A 52 -5.68 -8.13 -4.57
C GLY A 52 -6.10 -8.68 -3.20
N THR A 53 -6.54 -7.82 -2.27
CA THR A 53 -7.01 -8.21 -0.92
C THR A 53 -8.54 -8.38 -0.83
N ASP A 54 -9.26 -8.00 -1.89
CA ASP A 54 -10.70 -8.24 -2.07
C ASP A 54 -10.95 -8.60 -3.53
N SER A 55 -12.16 -9.05 -3.87
CA SER A 55 -12.57 -9.42 -5.23
C SER A 55 -13.73 -8.57 -5.72
N SER A 56 -13.75 -8.28 -7.02
CA SER A 56 -14.93 -7.71 -7.68
C SER A 56 -16.04 -8.77 -7.83
N ASP A 57 -17.26 -8.30 -8.07
CA ASP A 57 -18.36 -9.16 -8.50
C ASP A 57 -18.03 -9.76 -9.89
N SER A 58 -18.79 -10.76 -10.32
CA SER A 58 -18.59 -11.41 -11.62
C SER A 58 -18.81 -10.45 -12.80
N GLY A 59 -18.12 -10.69 -13.90
CA GLY A 59 -18.35 -10.03 -15.20
C GLY A 59 -17.36 -8.97 -15.62
N GLY A 60 -16.44 -8.57 -14.74
CA GLY A 60 -15.34 -7.65 -15.08
C GLY A 60 -13.97 -8.33 -15.06
N LYS A 61 -12.94 -7.63 -15.49
CA LYS A 61 -11.55 -8.09 -15.38
C LYS A 61 -10.59 -6.98 -15.03
N ILE A 62 -9.49 -7.37 -14.41
CA ILE A 62 -8.37 -6.51 -14.06
C ILE A 62 -7.13 -7.14 -14.66
N ILE A 63 -6.42 -6.39 -15.48
CA ILE A 63 -5.20 -6.81 -16.16
C ILE A 63 -4.04 -6.00 -15.60
N PHE A 64 -3.08 -6.67 -14.99
CA PHE A 64 -1.85 -6.08 -14.51
C PHE A 64 -0.74 -6.27 -15.52
N LEU A 65 0.13 -5.27 -15.67
CA LEU A 65 1.38 -5.44 -16.38
C LEU A 65 2.19 -6.55 -15.71
N LYS A 66 2.82 -7.41 -16.52
CA LYS A 66 3.66 -8.50 -16.01
C LYS A 66 4.77 -7.92 -15.09
N ASP A 67 5.02 -8.62 -14.00
CA ASP A 67 6.06 -8.29 -13.01
C ASP A 67 5.87 -6.95 -12.27
N ILE A 68 4.66 -6.35 -12.35
CA ILE A 68 4.36 -5.16 -11.57
C ILE A 68 4.28 -5.50 -10.07
N ARG A 69 4.86 -4.63 -9.25
CA ARG A 69 4.73 -4.69 -7.79
C ARG A 69 3.69 -3.68 -7.33
N ILE A 70 2.83 -4.09 -6.42
CA ILE A 70 1.79 -3.25 -5.85
C ILE A 70 2.04 -3.13 -4.36
N ALA A 71 2.16 -1.89 -3.87
CA ALA A 71 2.16 -1.61 -2.45
C ALA A 71 0.84 -0.92 -2.09
N PHE A 72 0.21 -1.39 -1.04
CA PHE A 72 -1.07 -0.88 -0.56
C PHE A 72 -0.96 -0.44 0.89
N LEU A 73 -1.34 0.80 1.17
CA LEU A 73 -1.40 1.35 2.52
C LEU A 73 -2.84 1.30 3.01
N GLU A 74 -3.11 0.46 4.02
CA GLU A 74 -4.40 0.40 4.68
C GLU A 74 -4.72 1.72 5.42
N GLN A 75 -6.00 2.02 5.54
CA GLN A 75 -6.45 3.18 6.30
C GLN A 75 -6.05 3.09 7.77
N GLU A 76 -6.14 1.89 8.35
CA GLU A 76 -5.66 1.56 9.67
C GLU A 76 -4.41 0.69 9.55
N TYR A 77 -3.29 1.22 10.01
CA TYR A 77 -2.01 0.51 10.03
C TYR A 77 -1.91 -0.33 11.30
N ALA A 78 -1.83 -1.65 11.14
CA ALA A 78 -1.62 -2.58 12.23
C ALA A 78 -0.13 -2.59 12.62
N TYR A 79 0.17 -2.38 13.91
CA TYR A 79 1.54 -2.38 14.44
C TYR A 79 1.58 -3.00 15.84
N ASP A 80 2.77 -3.43 16.26
CA ASP A 80 3.03 -3.84 17.63
C ASP A 80 3.33 -2.60 18.49
N PRO A 81 2.51 -2.27 19.50
CA PRO A 81 2.74 -1.10 20.35
C PRO A 81 4.07 -1.11 21.09
N GLU A 82 4.59 -2.29 21.42
CA GLU A 82 5.85 -2.46 22.18
C GLU A 82 7.10 -2.47 21.29
N ALA A 83 6.96 -2.73 19.99
CA ALA A 83 8.07 -2.67 19.06
C ALA A 83 8.58 -1.23 18.89
N THR A 84 9.87 -1.07 18.64
CA THR A 84 10.42 0.19 18.18
C THR A 84 10.02 0.48 16.74
N VAL A 85 10.15 1.74 16.31
CA VAL A 85 9.90 2.12 14.91
C VAL A 85 10.74 1.26 13.97
N TRP A 86 12.01 1.04 14.28
CA TRP A 86 12.90 0.23 13.47
C TRP A 86 12.45 -1.23 13.40
N GLU A 87 12.17 -1.85 14.56
CA GLU A 87 11.70 -3.25 14.61
C GLU A 87 10.40 -3.46 13.84
N GLN A 88 9.46 -2.52 13.96
CA GLN A 88 8.20 -2.57 13.21
C GLN A 88 8.45 -2.52 11.71
N ILE A 89 9.27 -1.58 11.23
CA ILE A 89 9.58 -1.45 9.80
C ILE A 89 10.27 -2.71 9.27
N ILE A 90 11.26 -3.24 9.99
CA ILE A 90 11.96 -4.46 9.57
C ILE A 90 11.01 -5.66 9.56
N SER A 91 10.11 -5.76 10.53
CA SER A 91 9.09 -6.82 10.56
C SER A 91 8.16 -6.76 9.35
N ASP A 92 7.64 -5.58 9.02
CA ASP A 92 6.74 -5.36 7.88
C ASP A 92 7.45 -5.57 6.54
N SER A 93 8.74 -5.31 6.52
CA SER A 93 9.58 -5.45 5.32
C SER A 93 9.94 -6.90 4.97
N ARG A 94 9.75 -7.84 5.89
CA ARG A 94 10.14 -9.26 5.68
C ARG A 94 9.55 -9.88 4.42
N LYS A 95 8.34 -9.48 4.04
CA LYS A 95 7.70 -9.96 2.80
C LYS A 95 8.46 -9.56 1.54
N TRP A 96 9.25 -8.48 1.60
CA TRP A 96 10.05 -7.97 0.48
C TRP A 96 11.51 -8.45 0.52
N THR A 97 12.03 -8.70 1.72
CA THR A 97 13.47 -8.94 1.96
C THR A 97 13.82 -10.41 2.19
N LYS A 98 12.85 -11.31 2.38
CA LYS A 98 13.06 -12.71 2.74
C LYS A 98 13.93 -13.49 1.74
N ASP A 99 13.90 -13.11 0.47
CA ASP A 99 14.61 -13.79 -0.62
C ASP A 99 15.85 -12.99 -1.10
N LEU A 100 16.19 -11.90 -0.42
CA LEU A 100 17.35 -11.08 -0.72
C LEU A 100 18.61 -11.62 -0.05
N ASP A 101 19.76 -11.45 -0.69
CA ASP A 101 21.06 -11.66 -0.07
C ASP A 101 21.41 -10.52 0.90
N LEU A 102 22.51 -10.66 1.63
CA LEU A 102 22.93 -9.71 2.66
C LEU A 102 23.23 -8.31 2.11
N GLU A 103 23.76 -8.23 0.89
CA GLU A 103 24.10 -6.95 0.25
C GLU A 103 22.81 -6.17 -0.07
N HIS A 104 21.85 -6.80 -0.71
CA HIS A 104 20.57 -6.18 -1.04
C HIS A 104 19.71 -5.86 0.20
N VAL A 105 19.82 -6.66 1.28
CA VAL A 105 19.20 -6.33 2.57
C VAL A 105 19.81 -5.04 3.13
N ALA A 106 21.13 -4.89 3.09
CA ALA A 106 21.81 -3.69 3.58
C ALA A 106 21.44 -2.44 2.77
N GLU A 107 21.32 -2.56 1.45
CA GLU A 107 20.83 -1.48 0.58
C GLU A 107 19.38 -1.09 0.92
N TYR A 108 18.53 -2.07 1.16
CA TYR A 108 17.15 -1.85 1.56
C TYR A 108 17.05 -1.12 2.91
N GLU A 109 17.82 -1.54 3.91
CA GLU A 109 17.90 -0.86 5.21
C GLU A 109 18.42 0.58 5.09
N LEU A 110 19.42 0.81 4.25
CA LEU A 110 19.93 2.16 3.99
C LEU A 110 18.83 3.06 3.38
N ARG A 111 18.07 2.53 2.45
CA ARG A 111 16.92 3.23 1.85
C ARG A 111 15.86 3.59 2.89
N ILE A 112 15.53 2.66 3.80
CA ILE A 112 14.61 2.92 4.92
C ILE A 112 15.12 4.10 5.76
N ARG A 113 16.40 4.11 6.12
CA ARG A 113 16.99 5.20 6.93
C ARG A 113 16.91 6.55 6.22
N GLN A 114 17.19 6.59 4.92
CA GLN A 114 17.06 7.79 4.11
C GLN A 114 15.60 8.30 4.06
N LEU A 115 14.64 7.41 3.87
CA LEU A 115 13.23 7.74 3.87
C LEU A 115 12.77 8.25 5.25
N LEU A 116 13.11 7.58 6.35
CA LEU A 116 12.80 8.04 7.70
C LEU A 116 13.32 9.45 7.94
N THR A 117 14.56 9.71 7.57
CA THR A 117 15.18 11.04 7.71
C THR A 117 14.42 12.06 6.87
N SER A 118 14.07 11.76 5.63
CA SER A 118 13.33 12.67 4.73
C SER A 118 11.91 12.97 5.22
N PHE A 119 11.31 12.04 5.96
CA PHE A 119 10.02 12.23 6.63
C PHE A 119 10.13 12.89 8.03
N GLY A 120 11.32 13.34 8.42
CA GLY A 120 11.56 14.01 9.70
C GLY A 120 11.46 13.08 10.91
N MET A 121 11.74 11.79 10.73
CA MET A 121 11.78 10.81 11.80
C MET A 121 13.23 10.44 12.10
N SER A 122 13.77 10.91 13.23
CA SER A 122 15.19 10.74 13.60
C SER A 122 15.41 9.76 14.74
N ASP A 123 14.42 9.55 15.60
CA ASP A 123 14.49 8.63 16.73
C ASP A 123 13.73 7.34 16.43
N TRP A 124 14.46 6.35 15.93
CA TRP A 124 13.89 5.09 15.48
C TRP A 124 13.80 4.03 16.59
N ASP A 125 14.41 4.31 17.76
CA ASP A 125 14.36 3.44 18.93
C ASP A 125 13.12 3.70 19.80
N ARG A 126 12.35 4.74 19.47
CA ARG A 126 11.06 5.00 20.12
C ARG A 126 10.06 3.88 19.87
N GLN A 127 9.34 3.52 20.92
CA GLN A 127 8.26 2.52 20.80
C GLN A 127 7.08 3.09 20.02
N MET A 128 6.44 2.25 19.20
CA MET A 128 5.30 2.59 18.36
C MET A 128 4.15 3.23 19.15
N LYS A 129 3.87 2.76 20.37
CA LYS A 129 2.84 3.33 21.25
C LYS A 129 3.07 4.79 21.65
N THR A 130 4.29 5.30 21.53
CA THR A 130 4.64 6.69 21.89
C THR A 130 4.52 7.65 20.72
N LEU A 131 4.23 7.15 19.53
CA LEU A 131 4.12 7.95 18.32
C LEU A 131 2.74 8.63 18.22
N SER A 132 2.73 9.82 17.64
CA SER A 132 1.51 10.45 17.18
C SER A 132 0.91 9.69 15.98
N GLY A 133 -0.38 9.88 15.72
CA GLY A 133 -1.03 9.30 14.53
C GLY A 133 -0.35 9.67 13.22
N GLY A 134 0.20 10.88 13.12
CA GLY A 134 0.97 11.31 11.95
C GLY A 134 2.31 10.59 11.81
N GLU A 135 3.01 10.31 12.90
CA GLU A 135 4.26 9.54 12.91
C GLU A 135 4.01 8.08 12.54
N ILE A 136 2.92 7.48 13.06
CA ILE A 136 2.49 6.12 12.69
C ILE A 136 2.21 6.04 11.18
N LYS A 137 1.49 7.01 10.62
CA LYS A 137 1.24 7.07 9.17
C LYS A 137 2.52 7.21 8.36
N ARG A 138 3.46 8.03 8.80
CA ARG A 138 4.78 8.18 8.14
C ARG A 138 5.57 6.88 8.16
N THR A 139 5.57 6.16 9.29
CA THR A 139 6.20 4.83 9.39
C THR A 139 5.63 3.86 8.34
N ALA A 140 4.30 3.78 8.21
CA ALA A 140 3.65 2.93 7.23
C ALA A 140 3.97 3.33 5.77
N ILE A 141 4.05 4.63 5.48
CA ILE A 141 4.43 5.14 4.16
C ILE A 141 5.89 4.79 3.84
N VAL A 142 6.80 4.88 4.81
CA VAL A 142 8.21 4.50 4.63
C VAL A 142 8.34 3.03 4.21
N VAL A 143 7.63 2.12 4.89
CA VAL A 143 7.61 0.68 4.51
C VAL A 143 7.14 0.50 3.07
N MET A 144 6.06 1.20 2.69
CA MET A 144 5.50 1.12 1.35
C MET A 144 6.48 1.62 0.28
N LEU A 145 7.11 2.79 0.50
CA LEU A 145 8.05 3.39 -0.47
C LEU A 145 9.38 2.63 -0.55
N ALA A 146 9.80 1.97 0.52
CA ALA A 146 11.02 1.18 0.52
C ALA A 146 10.89 -0.12 -0.29
N SER A 147 9.66 -0.56 -0.58
CA SER A 147 9.40 -1.79 -1.35
C SER A 147 9.60 -1.64 -2.87
N GLU A 148 9.86 -0.42 -3.36
CA GLU A 148 10.09 -0.15 -4.79
C GLU A 148 11.41 -0.72 -5.32
#